data_0c3fe49e58860879261845cfbcba79ec
#
_entry.id   0c3fe49e58860879261845cfbcba79ec
#
_cell.length_a   1.000
_cell.length_b   1.000
_cell.length_c   1.000
_cell.angle_alpha   90.00
_cell.angle_beta   90.00
_cell.angle_gamma   90.00
#
_symmetry.space_group_name_H-M   'P 1'
#
loop_
_entity.id
_entity.type
_entity.pdbx_description
1 polymer ?
#
loop_
_entity_poly.entity_id
_entity_poly.type
_entity_poly.pdbx_seq_one_letter_code
_entity_poly.pdbx_strand_id
1 'polypeptide(L)'
;MEEKILQTKKNGMTMLLLTLLGYVAAVVVGGIGFVMLYTTFLGFIPLAIAVIYAIIGIFLFAGLKVLKPEEALVLTLFGDYIGTLKGEGFYWVNPFCTAINPAAGTVLSQSGDVQQRPVVQADREKDGKKISLKVMTLNNSRQKINDCLGNPVEI
;
A
#
# COMPACT_ATOMS: atom_id res chain seq x y z
N MET A 1 5.09 16.76 14.17
CA MET A 1 5.12 16.37 12.75
C MET A 1 3.79 16.76 12.15
N GLU A 2 3.81 17.59 11.12
CA GLU A 2 2.58 17.95 10.42
C GLU A 2 2.20 16.84 9.45
N GLU A 3 0.91 16.49 9.40
CA GLU A 3 0.40 15.49 8.47
C GLU A 3 0.43 16.04 7.04
N LYS A 4 1.25 15.46 6.18
CA LYS A 4 1.30 15.80 4.77
C LYS A 4 0.35 14.89 3.99
N ILE A 5 -0.82 15.42 3.63
CA ILE A 5 -1.78 14.70 2.79
C ILE A 5 -1.30 14.78 1.34
N LEU A 6 -1.02 13.63 0.75
CA LEU A 6 -0.67 13.53 -0.66
C LEU A 6 -1.95 13.65 -1.50
N GLN A 7 -2.12 14.80 -2.15
CA GLN A 7 -3.16 14.99 -3.17
C GLN A 7 -2.71 14.35 -4.50
N THR A 8 -2.48 13.04 -4.48
CA THR A 8 -2.11 12.33 -5.70
C THR A 8 -3.36 12.14 -6.56
N LYS A 9 -3.28 12.55 -7.82
CA LYS A 9 -4.35 12.31 -8.80
C LYS A 9 -4.59 10.79 -8.90
N LYS A 10 -5.85 10.37 -9.10
CA LYS A 10 -6.25 8.96 -9.28
C LYS A 10 -5.76 8.42 -10.64
N ASN A 11 -4.45 8.39 -10.86
CA ASN A 11 -3.82 8.06 -12.15
C ASN A 11 -3.48 6.57 -12.28
N GLY A 12 -3.87 5.74 -11.31
CA GLY A 12 -3.51 4.31 -11.32
C GLY A 12 -4.02 3.57 -12.55
N MET A 13 -5.25 3.87 -13.01
CA MET A 13 -5.82 3.23 -14.20
C MET A 13 -5.06 3.63 -15.48
N THR A 14 -4.74 4.91 -15.63
CA THR A 14 -3.97 5.41 -16.78
C THR A 14 -2.58 4.78 -16.83
N MET A 15 -1.91 4.71 -15.68
CA MET A 15 -0.60 4.07 -15.57
C MET A 15 -0.65 2.58 -15.85
N LEU A 16 -1.70 1.89 -15.38
CA LEU A 16 -1.91 0.47 -15.66
C LEU A 16 -2.07 0.22 -17.17
N LEU A 17 -2.93 1.01 -17.83
CA LEU A 17 -3.15 0.88 -19.27
C LEU A 17 -1.89 1.21 -20.07
N LEU A 18 -1.14 2.23 -19.67
CA LEU A 18 0.10 2.62 -20.32
C LEU A 18 1.18 1.57 -20.18
N THR A 19 1.32 0.98 -19.00
CA THR A 19 2.29 -0.13 -18.79
C THR A 19 1.89 -1.38 -19.56
N LEU A 20 0.59 -1.72 -19.61
CA LEU A 20 0.09 -2.86 -20.38
C LEU A 20 0.36 -2.68 -21.86
N LEU A 21 0.06 -1.49 -22.41
CA LEU A 21 0.32 -1.16 -23.82
C LEU A 21 1.81 -1.22 -24.13
N GLY A 22 2.64 -0.75 -23.20
CA GLY A 22 4.10 -0.86 -23.34
C GLY A 22 4.59 -2.29 -23.35
N TYR A 23 4.01 -3.22 -22.57
CA TYR A 23 4.34 -4.64 -22.63
C TYR A 23 3.97 -5.26 -23.99
N VAL A 24 2.80 -4.91 -24.53
CA VAL A 24 2.40 -5.37 -25.86
C VAL A 24 3.40 -4.88 -26.91
N ALA A 25 3.80 -3.61 -26.85
CA ALA A 25 4.81 -3.05 -27.74
C ALA A 25 6.18 -3.75 -27.58
N ALA A 26 6.59 -4.01 -26.32
CA ALA A 26 7.85 -4.70 -26.05
C ALA A 26 7.87 -6.15 -26.62
N VAL A 27 6.74 -6.86 -26.54
CA VAL A 27 6.61 -8.21 -27.14
C VAL A 27 6.75 -8.14 -28.66
N VAL A 28 6.13 -7.16 -29.32
CA VAL A 28 6.22 -6.98 -30.77
C VAL A 28 7.66 -6.64 -31.18
N VAL A 29 8.29 -5.67 -30.51
CA VAL A 29 9.66 -5.24 -30.77
C VAL A 29 10.65 -6.39 -30.51
N GLY A 30 10.46 -7.12 -29.42
CA GLY A 30 11.29 -8.29 -29.09
C GLY A 30 11.16 -9.42 -30.12
N GLY A 31 9.91 -9.66 -30.59
CA GLY A 31 9.64 -10.64 -31.65
C GLY A 31 10.33 -10.28 -32.97
N ILE A 32 10.25 -9.00 -33.36
CA ILE A 32 10.98 -8.51 -34.57
C ILE A 32 12.49 -8.68 -34.38
N GLY A 33 13.02 -8.31 -33.21
CA GLY A 33 14.43 -8.46 -32.88
C GLY A 33 14.88 -9.92 -32.95
N PHE A 34 14.08 -10.85 -32.45
CA PHE A 34 14.35 -12.27 -32.48
C PHE A 34 14.43 -12.81 -33.95
N VAL A 35 13.49 -12.40 -34.80
CA VAL A 35 13.50 -12.76 -36.21
C VAL A 35 14.72 -12.17 -36.94
N MET A 36 15.06 -10.92 -36.65
CA MET A 36 16.25 -10.27 -37.24
C MET A 36 17.57 -10.91 -36.83
N LEU A 37 17.64 -11.58 -35.68
CA LEU A 37 18.83 -12.31 -35.25
C LEU A 37 19.23 -13.45 -36.26
N TYR A 38 18.27 -14.03 -36.96
CA TYR A 38 18.55 -15.07 -37.99
C TYR A 38 19.21 -14.51 -39.24
N THR A 39 19.03 -13.20 -39.50
CA THR A 39 19.56 -12.57 -40.72
C THR A 39 20.71 -11.60 -40.44
N THR A 40 20.69 -10.93 -39.29
CA THR A 40 21.65 -9.87 -38.98
C THR A 40 21.90 -9.78 -37.47
N PHE A 41 23.14 -9.60 -37.09
CA PHE A 41 23.52 -9.40 -35.68
C PHE A 41 22.88 -8.16 -35.02
N LEU A 42 22.37 -7.20 -35.82
CA LEU A 42 21.67 -6.03 -35.33
C LEU A 42 20.36 -6.34 -34.59
N GLY A 43 19.79 -7.53 -34.75
CA GLY A 43 18.60 -7.99 -34.02
C GLY A 43 18.78 -8.01 -32.49
N PHE A 44 20.01 -7.96 -31.98
CA PHE A 44 20.28 -7.87 -30.54
C PHE A 44 19.77 -6.56 -29.90
N ILE A 45 19.76 -5.47 -30.67
CA ILE A 45 19.37 -4.15 -30.16
C ILE A 45 17.88 -4.11 -29.74
N PRO A 46 16.90 -4.44 -30.62
CA PRO A 46 15.50 -4.45 -30.24
C PRO A 46 15.16 -5.52 -29.18
N LEU A 47 15.86 -6.65 -29.21
CA LEU A 47 15.70 -7.67 -28.17
C LEU A 47 16.14 -7.16 -26.80
N ALA A 48 17.29 -6.50 -26.71
CA ALA A 48 17.80 -5.92 -25.47
C ALA A 48 16.84 -4.84 -24.92
N ILE A 49 16.31 -3.98 -25.79
CA ILE A 49 15.32 -2.95 -25.42
C ILE A 49 14.06 -3.60 -24.83
N ALA A 50 13.55 -4.66 -25.45
CA ALA A 50 12.38 -5.38 -24.96
C ALA A 50 12.60 -5.99 -23.59
N VAL A 51 13.77 -6.59 -23.34
CA VAL A 51 14.12 -7.19 -22.04
C VAL A 51 14.26 -6.10 -20.96
N ILE A 52 14.94 -5.00 -21.26
CA ILE A 52 15.08 -3.88 -20.33
C ILE A 52 13.70 -3.33 -19.96
N TYR A 53 12.83 -3.13 -20.95
CA TYR A 53 11.47 -2.66 -20.70
C TYR A 53 10.66 -3.65 -19.84
N ALA A 54 10.80 -4.95 -20.06
CA ALA A 54 10.14 -5.98 -19.27
C ALA A 54 10.52 -5.88 -17.79
N ILE A 55 11.80 -5.64 -17.49
CA ILE A 55 12.28 -5.47 -16.12
C ILE A 55 11.72 -4.18 -15.50
N ILE A 56 11.81 -3.05 -16.20
CA ILE A 56 11.29 -1.75 -15.73
C ILE A 56 9.78 -1.83 -15.47
N GLY A 57 9.04 -2.52 -16.34
CA GLY A 57 7.59 -2.67 -16.21
C GLY A 57 7.16 -3.38 -14.93
N ILE A 58 7.94 -4.36 -14.44
CA ILE A 58 7.66 -5.01 -13.15
C ILE A 58 7.70 -3.99 -12.01
N PHE A 59 8.69 -3.10 -12.01
CA PHE A 59 8.77 -2.02 -11.02
C PHE A 59 7.59 -1.04 -11.13
N LEU A 60 7.15 -0.72 -12.34
CA LEU A 60 6.00 0.16 -12.54
C LEU A 60 4.71 -0.45 -11.98
N PHE A 61 4.51 -1.77 -12.11
CA PHE A 61 3.38 -2.47 -11.49
C PHE A 61 3.43 -2.46 -9.96
N ALA A 62 4.62 -2.55 -9.36
CA ALA A 62 4.78 -2.51 -7.91
C ALA A 62 4.29 -1.18 -7.28
N GLY A 63 4.29 -0.10 -8.05
CA GLY A 63 3.80 1.22 -7.65
C GLY A 63 2.28 1.35 -7.61
N LEU A 64 1.51 0.39 -8.14
CA LEU A 64 0.05 0.44 -8.15
C LEU A 64 -0.52 0.10 -6.77
N LYS A 65 -1.35 1.00 -6.20
CA LYS A 65 -2.00 0.83 -4.89
C LYS A 65 -3.49 1.09 -5.00
N VAL A 66 -4.28 0.21 -4.41
CA VAL A 66 -5.74 0.34 -4.33
C VAL A 66 -6.12 0.69 -2.90
N LEU A 67 -6.85 1.80 -2.73
CA LEU A 67 -7.46 2.17 -1.45
C LEU A 67 -8.98 1.99 -1.53
N LYS A 68 -9.53 1.34 -0.51
CA LYS A 68 -10.97 1.24 -0.31
C LYS A 68 -11.50 2.51 0.38
N PRO A 69 -12.83 2.74 0.34
CA PRO A 69 -13.45 3.77 1.17
C PRO A 69 -13.05 3.62 2.64
N GLU A 70 -12.82 4.75 3.31
CA GLU A 70 -12.44 4.79 4.73
C GLU A 70 -11.11 4.09 5.07
N GLU A 71 -10.21 3.94 4.10
CA GLU A 71 -8.83 3.49 4.30
C GLU A 71 -7.84 4.63 4.05
N ALA A 72 -6.76 4.65 4.83
CA ALA A 72 -5.61 5.51 4.60
C ALA A 72 -4.33 4.68 4.50
N LEU A 73 -3.38 5.17 3.71
CA LEU A 73 -2.10 4.53 3.51
C LEU A 73 -0.98 5.53 3.83
N VAL A 74 -0.19 5.22 4.85
CA VAL A 74 1.00 6.00 5.19
C VAL A 74 2.16 5.48 4.35
N LEU A 75 2.78 6.38 3.59
CA LEU A 75 3.87 6.06 2.69
C LEU A 75 5.20 6.57 3.26
N THR A 76 6.16 5.66 3.30
CA THR A 76 7.54 5.97 3.66
C THR A 76 8.47 5.56 2.53
N LEU A 77 9.56 6.30 2.33
CA LEU A 77 10.63 6.00 1.40
C LEU A 77 11.93 5.83 2.20
N PHE A 78 12.49 4.65 2.18
CA PHE A 78 13.70 4.32 2.95
C PHE A 78 13.64 4.66 4.45
N GLY A 79 12.44 4.71 5.02
CA GLY A 79 12.21 5.08 6.43
C GLY A 79 11.69 6.50 6.64
N ASP A 80 11.89 7.41 5.69
CA ASP A 80 11.41 8.78 5.78
C ASP A 80 9.92 8.89 5.42
N TYR A 81 9.18 9.64 6.22
CA TYR A 81 7.76 9.90 5.97
C TYR A 81 7.57 10.83 4.78
N ILE A 82 6.93 10.36 3.72
CA ILE A 82 6.61 11.17 2.54
C ILE A 82 5.25 11.82 2.67
N GLY A 83 4.27 11.06 3.16
CA GLY A 83 2.91 11.54 3.30
C GLY A 83 1.89 10.41 3.43
N THR A 84 0.65 10.83 3.72
CA THR A 84 -0.49 9.94 3.87
C THR A 84 -1.41 10.06 2.66
N LEU A 85 -1.73 8.93 2.05
CA LEU A 85 -2.71 8.84 0.98
C LEU A 85 -4.08 8.57 1.61
N LYS A 86 -5.01 9.52 1.44
CA LYS A 86 -6.39 9.44 1.92
C LYS A 86 -7.37 9.45 0.76
N GLY A 87 -8.46 8.71 0.92
CA GLY A 87 -9.54 8.63 -0.07
C GLY A 87 -9.48 7.36 -0.91
N GLU A 88 -10.66 6.93 -1.32
CA GLU A 88 -10.84 5.76 -2.17
C GLU A 88 -10.30 5.98 -3.58
N GLY A 89 -9.73 4.95 -4.16
CA GLY A 89 -9.32 5.00 -5.56
C GLY A 89 -8.14 4.10 -5.88
N PHE A 90 -7.75 4.20 -7.14
CA PHE A 90 -6.60 3.50 -7.68
C PHE A 90 -5.50 4.51 -7.97
N TYR A 91 -4.39 4.36 -7.28
CA TYR A 91 -3.28 5.30 -7.30
C TYR A 91 -2.02 4.63 -7.81
N TRP A 92 -1.22 5.40 -8.50
CA TRP A 92 0.15 5.04 -8.78
C TRP A 92 1.07 5.89 -7.90
N VAL A 93 1.91 5.23 -7.12
CA VAL A 93 2.92 5.83 -6.25
C VAL A 93 4.28 5.28 -6.61
N ASN A 94 5.33 5.97 -6.16
CA ASN A 94 6.69 5.51 -6.39
C ASN A 94 6.83 4.04 -5.90
N PRO A 95 7.32 3.12 -6.74
CA PRO A 95 7.44 1.71 -6.41
C PRO A 95 8.35 1.42 -5.20
N PHE A 96 9.27 2.32 -4.90
CA PHE A 96 10.16 2.21 -3.73
C PHE A 96 9.50 2.64 -2.41
N CYS A 97 8.29 3.22 -2.46
CA CYS A 97 7.55 3.57 -1.25
C CYS A 97 6.98 2.32 -0.57
N THR A 98 7.27 2.21 0.71
CA THR A 98 6.70 1.18 1.58
C THR A 98 5.51 1.74 2.34
N ALA A 99 4.45 0.95 2.43
CA ALA A 99 3.30 1.28 3.25
C ALA A 99 3.53 0.79 4.68
N ILE A 100 3.37 1.67 5.66
CA ILE A 100 3.54 1.35 7.07
C ILE A 100 2.27 1.74 7.82
N ASN A 101 1.79 0.85 8.67
CA ASN A 101 0.75 1.15 9.63
C ASN A 101 1.37 1.27 11.02
N PRO A 102 1.55 2.48 11.59
CA PRO A 102 2.13 2.66 12.91
C PRO A 102 1.26 2.06 14.02
N ALA A 103 -0.04 1.86 13.77
CA ALA A 103 -0.98 1.28 14.73
C ALA A 103 -1.10 -0.26 14.64
N ALA A 104 -0.37 -0.92 13.74
CA ALA A 104 -0.49 -2.36 13.51
C ALA A 104 -0.15 -3.24 14.74
N GLY A 105 0.50 -2.69 15.74
CA GLY A 105 0.86 -3.40 16.99
C GLY A 105 0.03 -3.00 18.20
N THR A 106 -0.82 -1.97 18.08
CA THR A 106 -1.61 -1.47 19.21
C THR A 106 -2.93 -2.22 19.29
N VAL A 107 -3.10 -3.00 20.36
CA VAL A 107 -4.38 -3.58 20.74
C VAL A 107 -4.97 -2.67 21.80
N LEU A 108 -6.05 -1.98 21.48
CA LEU A 108 -6.85 -1.26 22.46
C LEU A 108 -7.57 -2.31 23.33
N SER A 109 -6.97 -2.68 24.45
CA SER A 109 -7.63 -3.49 25.47
C SER A 109 -8.48 -2.60 26.33
N GLN A 110 -9.75 -2.90 26.38
CA GLN A 110 -10.78 -2.12 27.06
C GLN A 110 -10.85 -2.36 28.58
N SER A 111 -10.18 -3.36 29.09
CA SER A 111 -9.99 -3.61 30.51
C SER A 111 -8.50 -3.83 30.73
N GLY A 112 -7.94 -3.22 31.75
CA GLY A 112 -6.52 -3.22 32.09
C GLY A 112 -5.83 -4.59 32.22
N ASP A 113 -6.43 -5.64 31.74
CA ASP A 113 -5.87 -6.97 31.55
C ASP A 113 -5.28 -7.06 30.15
N VAL A 114 -3.96 -7.10 30.09
CA VAL A 114 -3.21 -7.40 28.88
C VAL A 114 -3.41 -8.88 28.56
N GLN A 115 -4.57 -9.24 28.05
CA GLN A 115 -4.73 -10.53 27.40
C GLN A 115 -4.08 -10.44 26.02
N GLN A 116 -2.84 -10.88 25.96
CA GLN A 116 -2.20 -11.26 24.70
C GLN A 116 -2.99 -12.43 24.09
N ARG A 117 -4.09 -12.14 23.42
CA ARG A 117 -4.69 -13.13 22.53
C ARG A 117 -3.67 -13.42 21.45
N PRO A 118 -3.35 -14.68 21.17
CA PRO A 118 -2.53 -15.04 20.03
C PRO A 118 -3.35 -14.64 18.78
N VAL A 119 -3.08 -13.46 18.27
CA VAL A 119 -3.69 -12.99 17.02
C VAL A 119 -3.05 -13.82 15.92
N VAL A 120 -3.86 -14.63 15.27
CA VAL A 120 -3.48 -15.42 14.11
C VAL A 120 -2.78 -14.48 13.12
N GLN A 121 -1.49 -14.69 12.93
CA GLN A 121 -0.59 -13.78 12.19
C GLN A 121 -0.99 -13.63 10.71
N ALA A 122 -1.79 -14.56 10.18
CA ALA A 122 -2.18 -14.57 8.78
C ALA A 122 -3.10 -13.40 8.36
N ASP A 123 -3.96 -12.90 9.26
CA ASP A 123 -4.85 -11.77 8.95
C ASP A 123 -4.18 -10.40 9.16
N ARG A 124 -3.09 -10.34 9.95
CA ARG A 124 -2.32 -9.11 10.18
C ARG A 124 -1.52 -8.65 8.96
N GLU A 125 -1.11 -9.58 8.11
CA GLU A 125 -0.23 -9.24 6.98
C GLU A 125 -0.97 -8.57 5.83
N LYS A 126 -2.26 -8.83 5.65
CA LYS A 126 -3.08 -8.20 4.61
C LYS A 126 -3.66 -6.86 5.02
N ASP A 127 -4.04 -6.69 6.29
CA ASP A 127 -4.58 -5.44 6.84
C ASP A 127 -3.53 -4.57 7.55
N GLY A 128 -2.36 -5.13 7.87
CA GLY A 128 -1.32 -4.48 8.65
C GLY A 128 -0.66 -3.25 8.01
N LYS A 129 -0.86 -3.01 6.72
CA LYS A 129 -0.24 -1.88 6.00
C LYS A 129 -1.17 -0.68 5.85
N LYS A 130 -2.47 -0.86 6.03
CA LYS A 130 -3.49 0.18 5.86
C LYS A 130 -4.09 0.57 7.20
N ILE A 131 -4.46 1.83 7.34
CA ILE A 131 -5.14 2.36 8.51
C ILE A 131 -6.62 2.45 8.18
N SER A 132 -7.47 1.87 9.03
CA SER A 132 -8.93 2.04 8.95
C SER A 132 -9.31 3.40 9.53
N LEU A 133 -10.04 4.19 8.75
CA LEU A 133 -10.62 5.46 9.19
C LEU A 133 -12.07 5.31 9.64
N LYS A 134 -12.57 4.08 9.74
CA LYS A 134 -13.94 3.83 10.21
C LYS A 134 -14.12 4.35 11.62
N VAL A 135 -15.22 5.02 11.84
CA VAL A 135 -15.62 5.44 13.19
C VAL A 135 -15.87 4.20 14.02
N MET A 136 -15.09 4.02 15.07
CA MET A 136 -15.28 2.96 16.05
C MET A 136 -15.88 3.55 17.30
N THR A 137 -17.00 3.00 17.76
CA THR A 137 -17.56 3.32 19.08
C THR A 137 -16.88 2.44 20.10
N LEU A 138 -16.30 3.07 21.12
CA LEU A 138 -15.76 2.36 22.26
C LEU A 138 -16.94 1.92 23.13
N ASN A 139 -17.27 0.63 23.13
CA ASN A 139 -18.28 0.07 24.00
C ASN A 139 -17.60 -0.40 25.29
N ASN A 140 -17.65 0.44 26.30
CA ASN A 140 -17.10 0.13 27.62
C ASN A 140 -18.18 -0.57 28.45
N SER A 141 -18.07 -1.88 28.61
CA SER A 141 -19.08 -2.68 29.33
C SER A 141 -19.09 -2.43 30.85
N ARG A 142 -18.01 -1.92 31.40
CA ARG A 142 -17.90 -1.55 32.83
C ARG A 142 -16.90 -0.42 32.98
N GLN A 143 -17.35 0.69 33.50
CA GLN A 143 -16.50 1.81 33.82
C GLN A 143 -16.50 2.05 35.32
N LYS A 144 -15.31 2.00 35.92
CA LYS A 144 -15.15 2.40 37.32
C LYS A 144 -14.88 3.88 37.38
N ILE A 145 -15.80 4.62 37.97
CA ILE A 145 -15.67 6.06 38.15
C ILE A 145 -15.61 6.29 39.70
N ASN A 146 -14.69 7.14 40.14
CA ASN A 146 -14.68 7.55 41.53
C ASN A 146 -15.68 8.67 41.70
N ASP A 147 -16.60 8.51 42.66
CA ASP A 147 -17.49 9.58 43.11
C ASP A 147 -16.68 10.71 43.76
N CYS A 148 -17.29 11.89 43.93
CA CYS A 148 -16.69 13.04 44.61
C CYS A 148 -16.20 12.75 46.05
N LEU A 149 -16.66 11.66 46.65
CA LEU A 149 -16.21 11.12 47.94
C LEU A 149 -15.09 10.08 47.82
N GLY A 150 -14.62 9.79 46.61
CA GLY A 150 -13.56 8.81 46.36
C GLY A 150 -13.99 7.34 46.35
N ASN A 151 -15.30 7.07 46.42
CA ASN A 151 -15.79 5.69 46.36
C ASN A 151 -15.87 5.21 44.89
N PRO A 152 -15.36 4.00 44.59
CA PRO A 152 -15.48 3.44 43.25
C PRO A 152 -16.92 3.02 42.95
N VAL A 153 -17.53 3.61 41.92
CA VAL A 153 -18.86 3.25 41.44
C VAL A 153 -18.68 2.57 40.06
N GLU A 154 -19.28 1.41 39.90
CA GLU A 154 -19.33 0.72 38.59
C GLU A 154 -20.64 1.13 37.89
N ILE A 155 -20.50 1.64 36.66
CA ILE A 155 -21.61 2.00 35.77
C ILE A 155 -21.59 1.04 34.57
#